data_004edd2f586ee68e6ac14b084569a867
#
_entry.id   004edd2f586ee68e6ac14b084569a867
#
_cell.length_a   1.000
_cell.length_b   1.000
_cell.length_c   1.000
_cell.angle_alpha   90.00
_cell.angle_beta   90.00
_cell.angle_gamma   90.00
#
_symmetry.space_group_name_H-M   'P 1'
#
loop_
_entity.id
_entity.type
_entity.pdbx_description
1 polymer ?
#
loop_
_entity_poly.entity_id
_entity_poly.type
_entity_poly.pdbx_seq_one_letter_code
_entity_poly.pdbx_strand_id
1 'polypeptide(L)'
;AKLLIEVGPNVQKGQAVVIRCPVECAYFARLCAAAAYNVGCREVVMRWSDDFLERERFLRADDSVFDVFPAWQAEMLNGYADEGAAFLNISARDPEALLGVDPDRLTRASRSETAIQPYVSAVMSNACPWCVASVPIPSWAKKVFPALPEQEAMDKLWDAIFTSVRISGKGDAVARWREHVALLKSRIAKLNDLHFTSLYYQNSLGTSLNIKLPETHVWAGGDNTSRAGFPFVANMPTEEVFTAPLRDGIDGVVYAALPLVHNGNIIENFHFVIKLSLIH
;
A
#
# COMPACT_ATOMS: atom_id res chain seq x y z
N ALA A 1 4.86 2.52 -15.43
CA ALA A 1 4.97 3.94 -15.10
C ALA A 1 3.74 4.73 -15.54
N LYS A 2 3.37 4.77 -16.83
CA LYS A 2 2.20 5.52 -17.32
C LYS A 2 0.91 5.18 -16.53
N LEU A 3 0.60 3.90 -16.38
CA LEU A 3 -0.55 3.44 -15.60
C LEU A 3 -0.55 4.00 -14.16
N LEU A 4 0.60 3.94 -13.48
CA LEU A 4 0.70 4.45 -12.11
C LEU A 4 0.48 5.96 -12.01
N ILE A 5 0.88 6.73 -13.00
CA ILE A 5 0.71 8.19 -12.97
C ILE A 5 -0.70 8.61 -13.36
N GLU A 6 -1.29 7.99 -14.40
CA GLU A 6 -2.57 8.40 -14.95
C GLU A 6 -3.79 7.78 -14.26
N VAL A 7 -3.62 6.66 -13.55
CA VAL A 7 -4.70 5.94 -12.85
C VAL A 7 -4.44 5.85 -11.35
N GLY A 8 -3.20 5.58 -10.93
CA GLY A 8 -2.79 5.59 -9.53
C GLY A 8 -3.21 6.90 -8.87
N PRO A 9 -2.32 7.82 -8.54
CA PRO A 9 -2.69 9.11 -8.00
C PRO A 9 -3.36 10.03 -9.03
N ASN A 10 -3.51 9.62 -10.29
CA ASN A 10 -4.15 10.41 -11.34
C ASN A 10 -3.65 11.86 -11.38
N VAL A 11 -2.35 11.99 -11.60
CA VAL A 11 -1.62 13.27 -11.52
C VAL A 11 -2.23 14.31 -12.46
N GLN A 12 -2.51 15.49 -11.92
CA GLN A 12 -3.11 16.60 -12.66
C GLN A 12 -2.04 17.60 -13.14
N LYS A 13 -2.35 18.31 -14.21
CA LYS A 13 -1.50 19.39 -14.72
C LYS A 13 -1.26 20.45 -13.63
N GLY A 14 0.01 20.83 -13.45
CA GLY A 14 0.43 21.81 -12.45
C GLY A 14 0.53 21.27 -11.01
N GLN A 15 0.19 20.01 -10.77
CA GLN A 15 0.29 19.38 -9.45
C GLN A 15 1.73 18.94 -9.16
N ALA A 16 2.19 19.06 -7.92
CA ALA A 16 3.44 18.44 -7.47
C ALA A 16 3.24 16.94 -7.26
N VAL A 17 4.30 16.17 -7.47
CA VAL A 17 4.30 14.72 -7.29
C VAL A 17 5.45 14.33 -6.36
N VAL A 18 5.15 13.68 -5.23
CA VAL A 18 6.16 13.13 -4.33
C VAL A 18 6.23 11.62 -4.56
N ILE A 19 7.38 11.14 -5.03
CA ILE A 19 7.62 9.72 -5.28
C ILE A 19 8.57 9.18 -4.21
N ARG A 20 8.07 8.26 -3.37
CA ARG A 20 8.94 7.43 -2.52
C ARG A 20 9.32 6.18 -3.29
N CYS A 21 10.61 5.87 -3.31
CA CYS A 21 11.13 4.72 -4.05
C CYS A 21 12.42 4.20 -3.43
N PRO A 22 12.63 2.87 -3.33
CA PRO A 22 13.93 2.30 -3.01
C PRO A 22 14.97 2.67 -4.07
N VAL A 23 16.22 2.89 -3.65
CA VAL A 23 17.32 3.25 -4.56
C VAL A 23 17.56 2.18 -5.64
N GLU A 24 17.34 0.91 -5.32
CA GLU A 24 17.43 -0.21 -6.25
C GLU A 24 16.44 -0.08 -7.42
N CYS A 25 15.33 0.60 -7.21
CA CYS A 25 14.28 0.82 -8.20
C CYS A 25 14.38 2.19 -8.89
N ALA A 26 15.51 2.89 -8.79
CA ALA A 26 15.69 4.24 -9.32
C ALA A 26 15.38 4.35 -10.83
N TYR A 27 15.65 3.31 -11.60
CA TYR A 27 15.31 3.26 -13.03
C TYR A 27 13.81 3.40 -13.26
N PHE A 28 12.99 2.73 -12.43
CA PHE A 28 11.55 2.76 -12.53
C PHE A 28 10.97 4.11 -12.04
N ALA A 29 11.54 4.66 -10.97
CA ALA A 29 11.19 6.00 -10.50
C ALA A 29 11.43 7.07 -11.57
N ARG A 30 12.52 6.97 -12.35
CA ARG A 30 12.78 7.86 -13.49
C ARG A 30 11.72 7.74 -14.59
N LEU A 31 11.22 6.53 -14.87
CA LEU A 31 10.11 6.33 -15.80
C LEU A 31 8.81 6.94 -15.28
N CYS A 32 8.55 6.85 -13.97
CA CYS A 32 7.39 7.50 -13.34
C CYS A 32 7.51 9.02 -13.39
N ALA A 33 8.69 9.57 -13.11
CA ALA A 33 8.95 11.01 -13.21
C ALA A 33 8.74 11.53 -14.65
N ALA A 34 9.28 10.83 -15.65
CA ALA A 34 9.06 11.18 -17.06
C ALA A 34 7.56 11.15 -17.42
N ALA A 35 6.82 10.13 -16.96
CA ALA A 35 5.37 10.05 -17.18
C ALA A 35 4.62 11.20 -16.48
N ALA A 36 5.03 11.59 -15.28
CA ALA A 36 4.44 12.71 -14.54
C ALA A 36 4.65 14.05 -15.27
N TYR A 37 5.86 14.31 -15.79
CA TYR A 37 6.10 15.49 -16.59
C TYR A 37 5.33 15.48 -17.91
N ASN A 38 5.14 14.32 -18.54
CA ASN A 38 4.34 14.20 -19.77
C ASN A 38 2.87 14.56 -19.57
N VAL A 39 2.28 14.35 -18.40
CA VAL A 39 0.93 14.82 -18.06
C VAL A 39 0.91 16.26 -17.57
N GLY A 40 2.06 16.92 -17.48
CA GLY A 40 2.21 18.33 -17.14
C GLY A 40 2.23 18.63 -15.65
N CYS A 41 2.73 17.72 -14.80
CA CYS A 41 2.95 18.02 -13.39
C CYS A 41 3.87 19.24 -13.24
N ARG A 42 3.77 19.95 -12.10
CA ARG A 42 4.64 21.10 -11.78
C ARG A 42 6.08 20.66 -11.54
N GLU A 43 6.24 19.65 -10.73
CA GLU A 43 7.54 19.10 -10.33
C GLU A 43 7.40 17.67 -9.80
N VAL A 44 8.51 16.93 -9.82
CA VAL A 44 8.62 15.61 -9.19
C VAL A 44 9.68 15.68 -8.09
N VAL A 45 9.28 15.37 -6.87
CA VAL A 45 10.15 15.29 -5.69
C VAL A 45 10.42 13.84 -5.36
N MET A 46 11.70 13.47 -5.29
CA MET A 46 12.11 12.10 -4.97
C MET A 46 12.42 11.95 -3.49
N ARG A 47 11.82 10.92 -2.88
CA ARG A 47 12.13 10.48 -1.53
C ARG A 47 12.69 9.04 -1.61
N TRP A 48 14.00 8.95 -1.55
CA TRP A 48 14.68 7.65 -1.62
C TRP A 48 14.62 6.91 -0.28
N SER A 49 14.52 5.59 -0.35
CA SER A 49 14.73 4.67 0.76
C SER A 49 15.78 3.63 0.37
N ASP A 50 16.45 3.07 1.37
CA ASP A 50 17.49 2.06 1.22
C ASP A 50 17.40 1.11 2.41
N ASP A 51 17.03 -0.15 2.16
CA ASP A 51 16.83 -1.14 3.22
C ASP A 51 18.13 -1.48 3.95
N PHE A 52 19.28 -1.42 3.26
CA PHE A 52 20.58 -1.64 3.88
C PHE A 52 20.92 -0.51 4.86
N LEU A 53 20.78 0.74 4.44
CA LEU A 53 21.05 1.90 5.31
C LEU A 53 20.04 1.97 6.47
N GLU A 54 18.78 1.63 6.23
CA GLU A 54 17.77 1.56 7.28
C GLU A 54 18.14 0.51 8.33
N ARG A 55 18.56 -0.70 7.91
CA ARG A 55 19.04 -1.74 8.80
C ARG A 55 20.26 -1.31 9.60
N GLU A 56 21.28 -0.74 8.95
CA GLU A 56 22.49 -0.25 9.63
C GLU A 56 22.15 0.82 10.69
N ARG A 57 21.22 1.71 10.37
CA ARG A 57 20.70 2.70 11.32
C ARG A 57 20.08 2.02 12.55
N PHE A 58 19.19 1.04 12.35
CA PHE A 58 18.55 0.34 13.47
C PHE A 58 19.52 -0.49 14.31
N LEU A 59 20.59 -1.01 13.72
CA LEU A 59 21.58 -1.81 14.45
C LEU A 59 22.62 -0.95 15.20
N ARG A 60 23.00 0.22 14.68
CA ARG A 60 24.21 0.92 15.11
C ARG A 60 24.00 2.36 15.60
N ALA A 61 22.89 2.99 15.26
CA ALA A 61 22.67 4.36 15.69
C ALA A 61 22.42 4.45 17.20
N ASP A 62 22.66 5.64 17.76
CA ASP A 62 22.28 5.97 19.13
C ASP A 62 20.77 5.87 19.31
N ASP A 63 20.34 5.38 20.46
CA ASP A 63 18.92 5.14 20.75
C ASP A 63 18.06 6.40 20.67
N SER A 64 18.61 7.56 20.99
CA SER A 64 17.91 8.84 20.97
C SER A 64 17.39 9.23 19.56
N VAL A 65 18.01 8.71 18.49
CA VAL A 65 17.59 9.03 17.12
C VAL A 65 16.26 8.39 16.73
N PHE A 66 15.79 7.39 17.49
CA PHE A 66 14.51 6.72 17.24
C PHE A 66 13.32 7.46 17.87
N ASP A 67 13.56 8.34 18.80
CA ASP A 67 12.51 9.14 19.46
C ASP A 67 12.14 10.42 18.69
N VAL A 68 12.93 10.78 17.69
CA VAL A 68 12.78 12.05 16.96
C VAL A 68 12.65 11.79 15.46
N PHE A 69 11.55 12.24 14.88
CA PHE A 69 11.42 12.31 13.43
C PHE A 69 12.11 13.58 12.91
N PRO A 70 12.95 13.50 11.86
CA PRO A 70 13.67 14.67 11.37
C PRO A 70 12.73 15.80 10.91
N ALA A 71 12.88 17.00 11.49
CA ALA A 71 11.98 18.14 11.22
C ALA A 71 11.87 18.49 9.74
N TRP A 72 13.00 18.50 9.02
CA TRP A 72 13.01 18.81 7.59
C TRP A 72 12.19 17.80 6.74
N GLN A 73 12.15 16.51 7.15
CA GLN A 73 11.31 15.52 6.47
C GLN A 73 9.83 15.73 6.79
N ALA A 74 9.52 16.09 8.04
CA ALA A 74 8.16 16.40 8.44
C ALA A 74 7.63 17.64 7.71
N GLU A 75 8.41 18.71 7.67
CA GLU A 75 8.07 19.95 6.93
C GLU A 75 7.83 19.69 5.45
N MET A 76 8.69 18.88 4.81
CA MET A 76 8.52 18.51 3.40
C MET A 76 7.22 17.75 3.18
N LEU A 77 6.95 16.69 3.94
CA LEU A 77 5.77 15.85 3.73
C LEU A 77 4.48 16.60 4.03
N ASN A 78 4.45 17.33 5.16
CA ASN A 78 3.29 18.11 5.56
C ASN A 78 3.03 19.26 4.58
N GLY A 79 4.07 19.95 4.12
CA GLY A 79 3.95 21.06 3.16
C GLY A 79 3.40 20.59 1.81
N TYR A 80 3.92 19.48 1.24
CA TYR A 80 3.36 18.93 0.00
C TYR A 80 1.94 18.38 0.18
N ALA A 81 1.59 17.87 1.36
CA ALA A 81 0.22 17.47 1.64
C ALA A 81 -0.74 18.66 1.71
N ASP A 82 -0.32 19.76 2.32
CA ASP A 82 -1.10 21.01 2.39
C ASP A 82 -1.35 21.61 1.00
N GLU A 83 -0.36 21.50 0.09
CA GLU A 83 -0.49 21.93 -1.29
C GLU A 83 -1.40 20.99 -2.14
N GLY A 84 -1.79 19.83 -1.64
CA GLY A 84 -2.55 18.84 -2.40
C GLY A 84 -1.71 18.08 -3.42
N ALA A 85 -0.45 17.82 -3.14
CA ALA A 85 0.43 17.03 -3.99
C ALA A 85 -0.09 15.59 -4.18
N ALA A 86 0.31 14.97 -5.27
CA ALA A 86 0.09 13.55 -5.53
C ALA A 86 1.23 12.73 -4.90
N PHE A 87 0.89 11.63 -4.22
CA PHE A 87 1.88 10.76 -3.58
C PHE A 87 1.94 9.40 -4.25
N LEU A 88 3.11 8.99 -4.73
CA LEU A 88 3.36 7.66 -5.25
C LEU A 88 4.39 6.94 -4.37
N ASN A 89 4.00 5.82 -3.79
CA ASN A 89 4.89 4.95 -3.03
C ASN A 89 5.20 3.68 -3.82
N ILE A 90 6.44 3.53 -4.25
CA ILE A 90 6.95 2.31 -4.86
C ILE A 90 7.48 1.44 -3.72
N SER A 91 6.73 0.38 -3.41
CA SER A 91 7.09 -0.59 -2.37
C SER A 91 7.86 -1.73 -3.01
N ALA A 92 9.13 -1.83 -2.67
CA ALA A 92 9.99 -2.95 -3.06
C ALA A 92 11.01 -3.12 -1.93
N ARG A 93 10.72 -4.04 -1.01
CA ARG A 93 11.54 -4.25 0.19
C ARG A 93 11.97 -5.70 0.28
N ASP A 94 13.15 -5.91 0.84
CA ASP A 94 13.54 -7.22 1.32
C ASP A 94 12.58 -7.64 2.46
N PRO A 95 11.85 -8.77 2.33
CA PRO A 95 10.94 -9.23 3.38
C PRO A 95 11.63 -9.49 4.74
N GLU A 96 12.94 -9.65 4.75
CA GLU A 96 13.75 -9.93 5.93
C GLU A 96 14.74 -8.79 6.25
N ALA A 97 14.56 -7.60 5.66
CA ALA A 97 15.47 -6.46 5.84
C ALA A 97 15.77 -6.13 7.31
N LEU A 98 14.79 -6.25 8.19
CA LEU A 98 14.91 -5.88 9.60
C LEU A 98 14.98 -7.10 10.53
N LEU A 99 15.27 -8.29 10.00
CA LEU A 99 15.41 -9.51 10.81
C LEU A 99 16.51 -9.34 11.87
N GLY A 100 16.16 -9.59 13.15
CA GLY A 100 17.08 -9.46 14.29
C GLY A 100 17.31 -8.02 14.77
N VAL A 101 16.61 -7.04 14.23
CA VAL A 101 16.57 -5.68 14.79
C VAL A 101 15.74 -5.68 16.08
N ASP A 102 16.18 -4.88 17.06
CA ASP A 102 15.45 -4.71 18.32
C ASP A 102 14.04 -4.14 18.09
N PRO A 103 12.98 -4.87 18.48
CA PRO A 103 11.59 -4.40 18.32
C PRO A 103 11.28 -3.07 19.04
N ASP A 104 11.99 -2.75 20.14
CA ASP A 104 11.78 -1.48 20.83
C ASP A 104 12.23 -0.30 19.97
N ARG A 105 13.37 -0.40 19.30
CA ARG A 105 13.83 0.62 18.34
C ARG A 105 12.84 0.85 17.22
N LEU A 106 12.25 -0.21 16.67
CA LEU A 106 11.21 -0.12 15.63
C LEU A 106 9.96 0.57 16.16
N THR A 107 9.54 0.22 17.38
CA THR A 107 8.37 0.83 18.03
C THR A 107 8.58 2.31 18.31
N ARG A 108 9.75 2.72 18.81
CA ARG A 108 10.11 4.12 19.08
C ARG A 108 10.14 4.93 17.79
N ALA A 109 10.79 4.40 16.74
CA ALA A 109 10.82 5.05 15.42
C ALA A 109 9.41 5.27 14.86
N SER A 110 8.54 4.26 14.95
CA SER A 110 7.14 4.38 14.52
C SER A 110 6.36 5.43 15.31
N ARG A 111 6.58 5.52 16.63
CA ARG A 111 5.96 6.56 17.47
C ARG A 111 6.42 7.97 17.08
N SER A 112 7.67 8.15 16.68
CA SER A 112 8.19 9.44 16.24
C SER A 112 7.51 9.96 14.96
N GLU A 113 6.88 9.10 14.16
CA GLU A 113 6.13 9.46 12.95
C GLU A 113 4.88 10.31 13.22
N THR A 114 4.52 10.54 14.50
CA THR A 114 3.48 11.53 14.85
C THR A 114 3.79 12.93 14.28
N ALA A 115 5.04 13.25 14.04
CA ALA A 115 5.46 14.50 13.40
C ALA A 115 4.92 14.69 11.97
N ILE A 116 4.58 13.61 11.28
CA ILE A 116 3.98 13.64 9.94
C ILE A 116 2.47 13.34 9.95
N GLN A 117 1.83 13.45 11.11
CA GLN A 117 0.38 13.20 11.22
C GLN A 117 -0.48 14.05 10.28
N PRO A 118 -0.17 15.32 9.99
CA PRO A 118 -0.91 16.10 8.98
C PRO A 118 -0.88 15.44 7.59
N TYR A 119 0.31 15.01 7.13
CA TYR A 119 0.46 14.25 5.88
C TYR A 119 -0.33 12.93 5.91
N VAL A 120 -0.18 12.14 6.97
CA VAL A 120 -0.90 10.86 7.11
C VAL A 120 -2.41 11.09 7.09
N SER A 121 -2.91 12.10 7.80
CA SER A 121 -4.33 12.44 7.81
C SER A 121 -4.83 12.89 6.44
N ALA A 122 -4.05 13.67 5.69
CA ALA A 122 -4.41 14.12 4.35
C ALA A 122 -4.50 12.95 3.36
N VAL A 123 -3.58 11.99 3.44
CA VAL A 123 -3.58 10.76 2.62
C VAL A 123 -4.77 9.86 3.02
N MET A 124 -4.95 9.56 4.30
CA MET A 124 -6.00 8.65 4.77
C MET A 124 -7.41 9.21 4.59
N SER A 125 -7.61 10.52 4.63
CA SER A 125 -8.90 11.18 4.33
C SER A 125 -9.12 11.44 2.84
N ASN A 126 -8.24 10.95 1.96
CA ASN A 126 -8.26 11.23 0.52
C ASN A 126 -8.20 12.73 0.17
N ALA A 127 -7.67 13.57 1.06
CA ALA A 127 -7.45 14.99 0.73
C ALA A 127 -6.41 15.13 -0.39
N CYS A 128 -5.38 14.29 -0.38
CA CYS A 128 -4.39 14.15 -1.43
C CYS A 128 -4.58 12.82 -2.19
N PRO A 129 -4.42 12.78 -3.52
CA PRO A 129 -4.40 11.53 -4.24
C PRO A 129 -3.08 10.78 -3.97
N TRP A 130 -3.18 9.47 -3.81
CA TRP A 130 -2.04 8.64 -3.53
C TRP A 130 -2.15 7.26 -4.18
N CYS A 131 -0.99 6.59 -4.36
CA CYS A 131 -0.98 5.20 -4.82
C CYS A 131 0.22 4.46 -4.26
N VAL A 132 0.00 3.21 -3.86
CA VAL A 132 1.06 2.25 -3.57
C VAL A 132 1.11 1.22 -4.69
N ALA A 133 2.30 0.97 -5.18
CA ALA A 133 2.55 -0.07 -6.18
C ALA A 133 3.90 -0.74 -5.89
N SER A 134 4.09 -1.94 -6.42
CA SER A 134 5.32 -2.69 -6.21
C SER A 134 6.05 -2.96 -7.50
N VAL A 135 7.37 -3.03 -7.41
CA VAL A 135 8.28 -3.53 -8.46
C VAL A 135 9.23 -4.54 -7.84
N PRO A 136 9.74 -5.53 -8.57
CA PRO A 136 10.61 -6.53 -8.00
C PRO A 136 12.01 -5.97 -7.68
N ILE A 137 12.59 -6.55 -6.63
CA ILE A 137 14.01 -6.46 -6.31
C ILE A 137 14.58 -7.88 -6.13
N PRO A 138 15.90 -8.09 -6.26
CA PRO A 138 16.51 -9.42 -6.20
C PRO A 138 16.19 -10.20 -4.92
N SER A 139 16.28 -9.58 -3.74
CA SER A 139 16.00 -10.23 -2.47
C SER A 139 14.56 -10.74 -2.39
N TRP A 140 13.58 -9.93 -2.77
CA TRP A 140 12.17 -10.34 -2.81
C TRP A 140 11.94 -11.44 -3.87
N ALA A 141 12.49 -11.29 -5.08
CA ALA A 141 12.35 -12.29 -6.13
C ALA A 141 12.91 -13.66 -5.72
N LYS A 142 14.09 -13.68 -5.08
CA LYS A 142 14.70 -14.90 -4.53
C LYS A 142 13.92 -15.50 -3.37
N LYS A 143 13.22 -14.69 -2.58
CA LYS A 143 12.35 -15.19 -1.52
C LYS A 143 11.11 -15.89 -2.08
N VAL A 144 10.52 -15.34 -3.16
CA VAL A 144 9.36 -15.93 -3.83
C VAL A 144 9.72 -17.15 -4.68
N PHE A 145 10.87 -17.10 -5.36
CA PHE A 145 11.37 -18.15 -6.26
C PHE A 145 12.77 -18.63 -5.86
N PRO A 146 12.94 -19.28 -4.70
CA PRO A 146 14.27 -19.59 -4.13
C PRO A 146 15.10 -20.54 -5.00
N ALA A 147 14.47 -21.42 -5.77
CA ALA A 147 15.15 -22.41 -6.62
C ALA A 147 15.66 -21.84 -7.95
N LEU A 148 15.23 -20.64 -8.37
CA LEU A 148 15.59 -20.08 -9.65
C LEU A 148 16.87 -19.24 -9.57
N PRO A 149 17.66 -19.11 -10.64
CA PRO A 149 18.67 -18.07 -10.78
C PRO A 149 18.06 -16.68 -10.57
N GLU A 150 18.85 -15.72 -10.08
CA GLU A 150 18.35 -14.40 -9.70
C GLU A 150 17.61 -13.69 -10.84
N GLN A 151 18.19 -13.65 -12.04
CA GLN A 151 17.55 -12.99 -13.19
C GLN A 151 16.22 -13.67 -13.56
N GLU A 152 16.15 -14.99 -13.55
CA GLU A 152 14.91 -15.71 -13.84
C GLU A 152 13.84 -15.49 -12.76
N ALA A 153 14.26 -15.42 -11.50
CA ALA A 153 13.37 -15.08 -10.38
C ALA A 153 12.81 -13.65 -10.54
N MET A 154 13.66 -12.68 -10.94
CA MET A 154 13.25 -11.31 -11.24
C MET A 154 12.24 -11.24 -12.39
N ASP A 155 12.51 -11.94 -13.49
CA ASP A 155 11.63 -11.97 -14.65
C ASP A 155 10.26 -12.56 -14.30
N LYS A 156 10.24 -13.67 -13.56
CA LYS A 156 8.99 -14.29 -13.08
C LYS A 156 8.22 -13.39 -12.11
N LEU A 157 8.90 -12.66 -11.25
CA LEU A 157 8.23 -11.73 -10.33
C LEU A 157 7.65 -10.53 -11.10
N TRP A 158 8.35 -10.05 -12.15
CA TRP A 158 7.79 -9.07 -13.07
C TRP A 158 6.52 -9.58 -13.76
N ASP A 159 6.53 -10.81 -14.29
CA ASP A 159 5.37 -11.41 -14.95
C ASP A 159 4.18 -11.54 -13.98
N ALA A 160 4.43 -11.94 -12.74
CA ALA A 160 3.40 -12.01 -11.69
C ALA A 160 2.82 -10.63 -11.37
N ILE A 161 3.67 -9.60 -11.24
CA ILE A 161 3.23 -8.22 -11.00
C ILE A 161 2.43 -7.72 -12.22
N PHE A 162 2.92 -7.90 -13.44
CA PHE A 162 2.20 -7.47 -14.64
C PHE A 162 0.84 -8.16 -14.78
N THR A 163 0.78 -9.44 -14.46
CA THR A 163 -0.50 -10.18 -14.45
C THR A 163 -1.47 -9.59 -13.42
N SER A 164 -1.01 -9.35 -12.20
CA SER A 164 -1.86 -8.82 -11.13
C SER A 164 -2.32 -7.37 -11.39
N VAL A 165 -1.48 -6.55 -12.02
CA VAL A 165 -1.85 -5.19 -12.45
C VAL A 165 -2.44 -5.13 -13.87
N ARG A 166 -2.85 -6.28 -14.45
CA ARG A 166 -3.53 -6.38 -15.77
C ARG A 166 -2.74 -5.80 -16.95
N ILE A 167 -1.41 -5.80 -16.86
CA ILE A 167 -0.54 -5.47 -17.98
C ILE A 167 -0.25 -6.76 -18.75
N SER A 168 -0.94 -6.97 -19.84
CA SER A 168 -0.60 -8.00 -20.83
C SER A 168 -0.02 -7.29 -22.04
N GLY A 169 1.11 -7.68 -22.59
CA GLY A 169 1.85 -6.98 -23.65
C GLY A 169 1.09 -6.46 -24.89
N LYS A 170 -0.24 -6.53 -24.91
CA LYS A 170 -1.14 -6.02 -25.94
C LYS A 170 -2.23 -5.14 -25.32
N GLY A 171 -2.45 -3.97 -25.91
CA GLY A 171 -3.53 -3.05 -25.53
C GLY A 171 -3.17 -2.04 -24.45
N ASP A 172 -4.09 -1.12 -24.18
CA ASP A 172 -3.93 -0.03 -23.24
C ASP A 172 -4.22 -0.48 -21.80
N ALA A 173 -3.20 -0.52 -20.95
CA ALA A 173 -3.32 -0.86 -19.54
C ALA A 173 -4.22 0.11 -18.78
N VAL A 174 -4.23 1.39 -19.15
CA VAL A 174 -5.09 2.42 -18.54
C VAL A 174 -6.57 2.11 -18.82
N ALA A 175 -6.91 1.74 -20.07
CA ALA A 175 -8.28 1.35 -20.41
C ALA A 175 -8.74 0.14 -19.61
N ARG A 176 -7.91 -0.92 -19.54
CA ARG A 176 -8.24 -2.13 -18.75
C ARG A 176 -8.44 -1.84 -17.27
N TRP A 177 -7.66 -0.91 -16.70
CA TRP A 177 -7.86 -0.53 -15.32
C TRP A 177 -9.16 0.23 -15.11
N ARG A 178 -9.56 1.10 -16.05
CA ARG A 178 -10.86 1.77 -15.99
C ARG A 178 -12.03 0.77 -16.06
N GLU A 179 -11.93 -0.26 -16.90
CA GLU A 179 -12.89 -1.36 -16.95
C GLU A 179 -12.93 -2.14 -15.62
N HIS A 180 -11.76 -2.42 -15.02
CA HIS A 180 -11.68 -3.10 -13.74
C HIS A 180 -12.31 -2.27 -12.60
N VAL A 181 -12.03 -0.98 -12.53
CA VAL A 181 -12.66 -0.07 -11.56
C VAL A 181 -14.19 -0.03 -11.76
N ALA A 182 -14.67 0.02 -13.01
CA ALA A 182 -16.09 -0.03 -13.31
C ALA A 182 -16.74 -1.35 -12.84
N LEU A 183 -16.04 -2.49 -12.99
CA LEU A 183 -16.50 -3.79 -12.47
C LEU A 183 -16.59 -3.78 -10.93
N LEU A 184 -15.58 -3.25 -10.22
CA LEU A 184 -15.62 -3.14 -8.76
C LEU A 184 -16.77 -2.23 -8.30
N LYS A 185 -16.97 -1.09 -8.94
CA LYS A 185 -18.12 -0.19 -8.67
C LYS A 185 -19.47 -0.90 -8.86
N SER A 186 -19.60 -1.72 -9.88
CA SER A 186 -20.81 -2.52 -10.11
C SER A 186 -21.06 -3.52 -8.96
N ARG A 187 -20.01 -4.16 -8.45
CA ARG A 187 -20.10 -5.06 -7.29
C ARG A 187 -20.46 -4.31 -6.02
N ILE A 188 -19.88 -3.14 -5.80
CA ILE A 188 -20.17 -2.25 -4.67
C ILE A 188 -21.64 -1.84 -4.68
N ALA A 189 -22.17 -1.39 -5.83
CA ALA A 189 -23.58 -1.03 -5.95
C ALA A 189 -24.49 -2.18 -5.56
N LYS A 190 -24.22 -3.41 -6.07
CA LYS A 190 -24.98 -4.60 -5.72
C LYS A 190 -24.91 -4.94 -4.21
N LEU A 191 -23.73 -4.80 -3.57
CA LEU A 191 -23.58 -5.08 -2.14
C LEU A 191 -24.32 -4.04 -1.27
N ASN A 192 -24.32 -2.78 -1.71
CA ASN A 192 -25.08 -1.72 -1.05
C ASN A 192 -26.59 -1.93 -1.18
N ASP A 193 -27.06 -2.40 -2.34
CA ASP A 193 -28.48 -2.72 -2.56
C ASP A 193 -28.96 -3.92 -1.72
N LEU A 194 -28.10 -4.93 -1.52
CA LEU A 194 -28.41 -6.13 -0.75
C LEU A 194 -28.47 -5.88 0.77
N HIS A 195 -27.78 -4.88 1.24
CA HIS A 195 -27.82 -4.39 2.62
C HIS A 195 -27.71 -5.48 3.70
N PHE A 196 -26.66 -6.30 3.64
CA PHE A 196 -26.44 -7.41 4.56
C PHE A 196 -26.30 -6.92 6.02
N THR A 197 -26.82 -7.66 6.96
CA THR A 197 -26.67 -7.37 8.41
C THR A 197 -25.44 -8.05 9.01
N SER A 198 -24.94 -9.11 8.37
CA SER A 198 -23.75 -9.83 8.81
C SER A 198 -23.10 -10.59 7.67
N LEU A 199 -21.82 -10.94 7.86
CA LEU A 199 -21.04 -11.80 7.01
C LEU A 199 -20.55 -12.99 7.81
N TYR A 200 -20.58 -14.17 7.22
CA TYR A 200 -20.01 -15.38 7.80
C TYR A 200 -18.91 -15.93 6.89
N TYR A 201 -17.73 -16.13 7.45
CA TYR A 201 -16.57 -16.70 6.75
C TYR A 201 -16.25 -18.07 7.29
N GLN A 202 -16.08 -19.03 6.38
CA GLN A 202 -15.65 -20.38 6.69
C GLN A 202 -14.71 -20.89 5.61
N ASN A 203 -13.68 -21.64 6.00
CA ASN A 203 -12.77 -22.31 5.07
C ASN A 203 -12.21 -23.60 5.66
N SER A 204 -11.49 -24.39 4.84
CA SER A 204 -10.87 -25.64 5.24
C SER A 204 -9.70 -25.53 6.21
N LEU A 205 -9.13 -24.32 6.42
CA LEU A 205 -8.06 -24.07 7.39
C LEU A 205 -8.59 -24.00 8.82
N GLY A 206 -9.90 -23.93 9.03
CA GLY A 206 -10.52 -23.82 10.33
C GLY A 206 -11.06 -22.42 10.65
N THR A 207 -11.00 -21.48 9.71
CA THR A 207 -11.67 -20.17 9.87
C THR A 207 -13.17 -20.39 10.04
N SER A 208 -13.73 -19.79 11.09
CA SER A 208 -15.16 -19.70 11.39
C SER A 208 -15.39 -18.34 12.05
N LEU A 209 -15.76 -17.35 11.28
CA LEU A 209 -15.80 -15.95 11.72
C LEU A 209 -17.15 -15.34 11.33
N ASN A 210 -17.82 -14.75 12.31
CA ASN A 210 -19.03 -13.95 12.11
C ASN A 210 -18.72 -12.47 12.30
N ILE A 211 -19.15 -11.65 11.35
CA ILE A 211 -18.94 -10.20 11.36
C ILE A 211 -20.29 -9.52 11.17
N LYS A 212 -20.77 -8.82 12.19
CA LYS A 212 -21.99 -7.99 12.11
C LYS A 212 -21.66 -6.65 11.45
N LEU A 213 -22.58 -6.15 10.65
CA LEU A 213 -22.47 -4.87 9.97
C LEU A 213 -23.42 -3.85 10.61
N PRO A 214 -23.01 -2.57 10.76
CA PRO A 214 -23.94 -1.51 11.20
C PRO A 214 -25.06 -1.31 10.17
N GLU A 215 -26.22 -0.85 10.60
CA GLU A 215 -27.33 -0.52 9.68
C GLU A 215 -26.93 0.54 8.64
N THR A 216 -26.00 1.41 8.99
CA THR A 216 -25.50 2.50 8.13
C THR A 216 -24.25 2.14 7.35
N HIS A 217 -23.87 0.86 7.29
CA HIS A 217 -22.67 0.47 6.55
C HIS A 217 -22.81 0.79 5.06
N VAL A 218 -21.67 1.18 4.46
CA VAL A 218 -21.54 1.42 3.03
C VAL A 218 -20.34 0.65 2.52
N TRP A 219 -20.53 -0.10 1.45
CA TRP A 219 -19.43 -0.74 0.73
C TRP A 219 -18.72 0.27 -0.15
N ALA A 220 -17.37 0.21 -0.14
CA ALA A 220 -16.49 1.06 -0.91
C ALA A 220 -15.38 0.22 -1.58
N GLY A 221 -14.59 0.83 -2.45
CA GLY A 221 -13.45 0.21 -3.15
C GLY A 221 -13.34 0.66 -4.61
N GLY A 222 -12.40 0.08 -5.33
CA GLY A 222 -12.12 0.39 -6.74
C GLY A 222 -11.31 1.66 -6.92
N ASP A 223 -11.91 2.82 -6.73
CA ASP A 223 -11.23 4.12 -6.70
C ASP A 223 -11.72 4.99 -5.53
N ASN A 224 -10.96 6.01 -5.25
CA ASN A 224 -11.29 7.08 -4.31
C ASN A 224 -11.41 8.41 -5.05
N THR A 225 -11.94 9.43 -4.40
CA THR A 225 -11.99 10.79 -4.95
C THR A 225 -11.19 11.73 -4.05
N SER A 226 -10.23 12.45 -4.62
CA SER A 226 -9.45 13.46 -3.90
C SER A 226 -10.29 14.67 -3.52
N ARG A 227 -9.81 15.50 -2.58
CA ARG A 227 -10.46 16.77 -2.22
C ARG A 227 -10.72 17.68 -3.43
N ALA A 228 -9.85 17.62 -4.44
CA ALA A 228 -9.99 18.37 -5.67
C ALA A 228 -11.02 17.79 -6.65
N GLY A 229 -11.69 16.68 -6.31
CA GLY A 229 -12.74 16.04 -7.11
C GLY A 229 -12.24 15.06 -8.17
N PHE A 230 -10.96 14.74 -8.22
CA PHE A 230 -10.40 13.80 -9.20
C PHE A 230 -10.39 12.37 -8.65
N PRO A 231 -10.83 11.37 -9.45
CA PRO A 231 -10.73 9.96 -9.05
C PRO A 231 -9.29 9.49 -9.09
N PHE A 232 -8.92 8.60 -8.17
CA PHE A 232 -7.60 7.97 -8.11
C PHE A 232 -7.69 6.55 -7.55
N VAL A 233 -6.69 5.72 -7.83
CA VAL A 233 -6.60 4.33 -7.33
C VAL A 233 -5.47 4.23 -6.32
N ALA A 234 -5.81 3.99 -5.06
CA ALA A 234 -4.89 4.02 -3.94
C ALA A 234 -3.89 2.85 -3.94
N ASN A 235 -4.27 1.69 -4.45
CA ASN A 235 -3.41 0.51 -4.48
C ASN A 235 -3.42 -0.13 -5.87
N MET A 236 -2.24 -0.45 -6.39
CA MET A 236 -2.09 -1.21 -7.63
C MET A 236 -1.21 -2.45 -7.40
N PRO A 237 -1.82 -3.65 -7.41
CA PRO A 237 -3.22 -3.95 -7.70
C PRO A 237 -4.19 -3.66 -6.54
N THR A 238 -5.49 -3.57 -6.88
CA THR A 238 -6.60 -3.67 -5.93
C THR A 238 -7.68 -4.58 -6.51
N GLU A 239 -8.19 -5.48 -5.68
CA GLU A 239 -9.25 -6.46 -6.02
C GLU A 239 -10.39 -6.40 -5.02
N GLU A 240 -10.26 -5.54 -4.03
CA GLU A 240 -11.13 -5.54 -2.86
C GLU A 240 -12.33 -4.61 -3.01
N VAL A 241 -13.40 -5.02 -2.37
CA VAL A 241 -14.50 -4.19 -1.92
C VAL A 241 -14.63 -4.37 -0.41
N PHE A 242 -14.82 -3.31 0.33
CA PHE A 242 -14.75 -3.33 1.78
C PHE A 242 -15.81 -2.48 2.43
N THR A 243 -16.08 -2.77 3.70
CA THR A 243 -16.92 -1.95 4.59
C THR A 243 -16.40 -2.06 6.03
N ALA A 244 -16.88 -1.22 6.91
CA ALA A 244 -16.52 -1.27 8.32
C ALA A 244 -17.47 -2.21 9.09
N PRO A 245 -16.95 -3.07 9.98
CA PRO A 245 -17.77 -3.91 10.84
C PRO A 245 -18.42 -3.11 11.98
N LEU A 246 -19.44 -3.70 12.60
CA LEU A 246 -19.96 -3.20 13.88
C LEU A 246 -18.86 -3.33 14.94
N ARG A 247 -18.69 -2.28 15.77
CA ARG A 247 -17.59 -2.17 16.75
C ARG A 247 -17.41 -3.41 17.63
N ASP A 248 -18.50 -3.96 18.14
CA ASP A 248 -18.48 -5.13 19.03
C ASP A 248 -19.10 -6.37 18.35
N GLY A 249 -19.03 -6.43 17.01
CA GLY A 249 -19.76 -7.39 16.19
C GLY A 249 -18.92 -8.48 15.55
N ILE A 250 -17.68 -8.69 15.98
CA ILE A 250 -16.82 -9.72 15.41
C ILE A 250 -16.56 -10.81 16.44
N ASP A 251 -16.93 -12.06 16.10
CA ASP A 251 -16.70 -13.24 16.92
C ASP A 251 -16.26 -14.44 16.08
N GLY A 252 -15.31 -15.21 16.57
CA GLY A 252 -14.87 -16.45 15.95
C GLY A 252 -13.36 -16.60 15.86
N VAL A 253 -12.93 -17.44 14.94
CA VAL A 253 -11.52 -17.74 14.69
C VAL A 253 -11.20 -17.50 13.22
N VAL A 254 -10.07 -16.83 12.93
CA VAL A 254 -9.58 -16.61 11.59
C VAL A 254 -8.15 -17.10 11.44
N TYR A 255 -7.90 -17.99 10.50
CA TYR A 255 -6.59 -18.53 10.16
C TYR A 255 -5.97 -17.78 9.00
N ALA A 256 -4.70 -17.43 9.10
CA ALA A 256 -3.96 -16.85 8.00
C ALA A 256 -3.74 -17.90 6.90
N ALA A 257 -4.13 -17.57 5.68
CA ALA A 257 -3.92 -18.43 4.51
C ALA A 257 -2.56 -18.21 3.83
N LEU A 258 -1.91 -17.08 4.12
CA LEU A 258 -0.62 -16.68 3.56
C LEU A 258 0.28 -16.14 4.68
N PRO A 259 1.61 -16.17 4.51
CA PRO A 259 2.54 -15.51 5.41
C PRO A 259 2.28 -14.01 5.51
N LEU A 260 2.52 -13.44 6.69
CA LEU A 260 2.52 -12.00 6.94
C LEU A 260 3.95 -11.50 7.06
N VAL A 261 4.31 -10.51 6.26
CA VAL A 261 5.55 -9.74 6.47
C VAL A 261 5.24 -8.54 7.35
N HIS A 262 5.82 -8.50 8.55
CA HIS A 262 5.64 -7.42 9.50
C HIS A 262 6.96 -6.99 10.12
N ASN A 263 7.32 -5.72 9.99
CA ASN A 263 8.57 -5.15 10.49
C ASN A 263 9.81 -5.94 10.05
N GLY A 264 9.88 -6.37 8.77
CA GLY A 264 10.99 -7.15 8.22
C GLY A 264 11.13 -8.56 8.80
N ASN A 265 10.05 -9.11 9.34
CA ASN A 265 9.96 -10.51 9.79
C ASN A 265 8.80 -11.20 9.08
N ILE A 266 8.98 -12.49 8.79
CA ILE A 266 7.93 -13.33 8.20
C ILE A 266 7.26 -14.13 9.31
N ILE A 267 5.94 -13.97 9.44
CA ILE A 267 5.09 -14.68 10.41
C ILE A 267 4.21 -15.65 9.65
N GLU A 268 4.30 -16.93 9.99
CA GLU A 268 3.59 -18.02 9.32
C GLU A 268 2.67 -18.78 10.29
N ASN A 269 1.68 -19.47 9.75
CA ASN A 269 0.83 -20.41 10.48
C ASN A 269 0.17 -19.83 11.73
N PHE A 270 -0.25 -18.58 11.69
CA PHE A 270 -0.91 -17.91 12.81
C PHE A 270 -2.43 -17.85 12.61
N HIS A 271 -3.13 -17.66 13.72
CA HIS A 271 -4.57 -17.40 13.74
C HIS A 271 -4.92 -16.40 14.85
N PHE A 272 -6.07 -15.79 14.72
CA PHE A 272 -6.65 -14.94 15.76
C PHE A 272 -7.93 -15.55 16.27
N VAL A 273 -8.08 -15.59 17.60
CA VAL A 273 -9.34 -15.84 18.28
C VAL A 273 -9.94 -14.49 18.66
N ILE A 274 -11.15 -14.22 18.20
CA ILE A 274 -11.80 -12.91 18.37
C ILE A 274 -13.10 -13.11 19.15
N LYS A 275 -13.29 -12.32 20.21
CA LYS A 275 -14.54 -12.24 20.98
C LYS A 275 -14.90 -10.79 21.21
N LEU A 276 -16.13 -10.40 20.86
CA LEU A 276 -16.58 -9.00 20.90
C LEU A 276 -15.57 -8.03 20.30
N SER A 277 -15.01 -8.42 19.15
CA SER A 277 -13.99 -7.67 18.40
C SER A 277 -12.64 -7.47 19.10
N LEU A 278 -12.37 -8.19 20.18
CA LEU A 278 -11.07 -8.22 20.86
C LEU A 278 -10.32 -9.50 20.50
N ILE A 279 -9.02 -9.37 20.21
CA ILE A 279 -8.11 -10.49 19.96
C ILE A 279 -7.70 -11.08 21.31
N HIS A 280 -7.81 -12.42 21.44
CA HIS A 280 -7.46 -13.20 22.61
C HIS A 280 -6.34 -14.20 22.32
#